data_c5605919b786905431cd5c1f6e5098ca
#
_entry.id   c5605919b786905431cd5c1f6e5098ca
#
_cell.length_a   1.000
_cell.length_b   1.000
_cell.length_c   1.000
_cell.angle_alpha   90.00
_cell.angle_beta   90.00
_cell.angle_gamma   90.00
#
_symmetry.space_group_name_H-M   'P 1'
#
loop_
_entity.id
_entity.type
_entity.pdbx_description
1 polymer ?
#
loop_
_entity_poly.entity_id
_entity_poly.type
_entity_poly.pdbx_seq_one_letter_code
_entity_poly.pdbx_strand_id
1 'polypeptide(L)'
;MRSDIIKKGYTRAPHRSLLRATGLKDEDFAKPFIGVANSFIEIIPGHFFLNKYAQILKDEIRKNGCVPFEFNCIGVDDGIAMGHKGMLYSLPSREIIANSIETVLNAHALDALVCMPNCDKIVPGMVMGALRVNVPTIFVSGGPMKKGHTKDGRPIDLATAFEAVGKFETKEIDEAELRDIECNACPSGGSCSGMFTANSMNTLCEAMGIALPGNGTILALTPEREELIRQAARRICQIALDEKFKIRNILNEKAIRNALVVDMAMGGSSNTVLHMLAISREAGVNLDIKELNKISQNIAHIAKISPSLPNVHMEDIGRAGGMNAVIKEISHRDNGMLNLDNLTVSGETLGERVQASDIKDESVIHKVENAYSQVGGLAILFGNLAEQGCVIKTAGIVGERKFSGKAVCFNSQDEAIAGISSGKVDKGDVVVIRYEGPRGGPGMQEMLSPTSLIMGRGLGADVALITDGRFSGATRGLSIGHVSPEAAEGGMIGLLRDGDIIDIDVDKYEISVRLSDEEIAERRAKFKPVDKALTSRWLRQYQKLVTNASNGAILEA
;
A
#
# COMPACT_ATOMS: atom_id res chain seq x y z
N MET A 1 19.91 -11.28 -25.78
CA MET A 1 18.76 -11.64 -24.92
C MET A 1 19.27 -12.41 -23.72
N ARG A 2 18.73 -12.15 -22.56
CA ARG A 2 19.05 -12.92 -21.33
C ARG A 2 18.67 -14.39 -21.50
N SER A 3 17.56 -14.65 -22.18
CA SER A 3 17.05 -15.99 -22.51
C SER A 3 17.92 -16.78 -23.50
N ASP A 4 18.91 -16.18 -24.12
CA ASP A 4 19.83 -16.89 -25.02
C ASP A 4 20.57 -18.04 -24.30
N ILE A 5 20.79 -17.93 -23.00
CA ILE A 5 21.42 -18.96 -22.17
C ILE A 5 20.66 -20.29 -22.17
N ILE A 6 19.36 -20.27 -22.43
CA ILE A 6 18.51 -21.49 -22.52
C ILE A 6 18.08 -21.82 -23.96
N LYS A 7 18.37 -20.94 -24.93
CA LYS A 7 17.91 -21.06 -26.33
C LYS A 7 19.03 -21.42 -27.31
N LYS A 8 20.23 -20.83 -27.16
CA LYS A 8 21.27 -20.87 -28.18
C LYS A 8 22.31 -21.98 -27.98
N GLY A 9 22.80 -22.50 -29.08
CA GLY A 9 23.85 -23.52 -29.13
C GLY A 9 23.34 -24.95 -29.03
N TYR A 10 24.17 -25.91 -29.47
CA TYR A 10 23.81 -27.34 -29.50
C TYR A 10 23.63 -27.93 -28.10
N THR A 11 24.38 -27.42 -27.09
CA THR A 11 24.27 -27.86 -25.70
C THR A 11 22.91 -27.53 -25.07
N ARG A 12 22.12 -26.67 -25.72
CA ARG A 12 20.79 -26.27 -25.28
C ARG A 12 19.66 -27.06 -25.99
N ALA A 13 19.99 -28.08 -26.76
CA ALA A 13 18.97 -28.96 -27.36
C ALA A 13 18.00 -29.55 -26.31
N PRO A 14 18.44 -30.07 -25.16
CA PRO A 14 17.51 -30.55 -24.12
C PRO A 14 16.56 -29.44 -23.59
N HIS A 15 17.05 -28.22 -23.38
CA HIS A 15 16.25 -27.08 -22.95
C HIS A 15 15.16 -26.76 -23.99
N ARG A 16 15.57 -26.67 -25.28
CA ARG A 16 14.59 -26.45 -26.37
C ARG A 16 13.58 -27.59 -26.51
N SER A 17 13.97 -28.84 -26.24
CA SER A 17 13.02 -29.95 -26.23
C SER A 17 11.92 -29.78 -25.18
N LEU A 18 12.28 -29.37 -23.96
CA LEU A 18 11.33 -29.04 -22.91
C LEU A 18 10.44 -27.84 -23.29
N LEU A 19 11.03 -26.78 -23.84
CA LEU A 19 10.28 -25.61 -24.29
C LEU A 19 9.33 -25.92 -25.46
N ARG A 20 9.70 -26.85 -26.36
CA ARG A 20 8.79 -27.36 -27.41
C ARG A 20 7.59 -28.10 -26.83
N ALA A 21 7.78 -28.84 -25.75
CA ALA A 21 6.66 -29.52 -25.06
C ALA A 21 5.63 -28.51 -24.49
N THR A 22 6.01 -27.25 -24.28
CA THR A 22 5.09 -26.16 -23.92
C THR A 22 4.44 -25.49 -25.14
N GLY A 23 4.69 -25.98 -26.36
CA GLY A 23 4.10 -25.48 -27.59
C GLY A 23 4.95 -24.53 -28.42
N LEU A 24 6.23 -24.25 -28.04
CA LEU A 24 7.11 -23.36 -28.79
C LEU A 24 7.54 -24.03 -30.13
N LYS A 25 7.61 -23.16 -31.16
CA LYS A 25 8.08 -23.51 -32.50
C LYS A 25 9.48 -22.94 -32.78
N ASP A 26 10.06 -23.27 -33.93
CA ASP A 26 11.40 -22.82 -34.29
C ASP A 26 11.55 -21.30 -34.29
N GLU A 27 10.55 -20.61 -34.85
CA GLU A 27 10.52 -19.15 -34.92
C GLU A 27 10.47 -18.46 -33.56
N ASP A 28 10.03 -19.15 -32.50
CA ASP A 28 9.90 -18.55 -31.15
C ASP A 28 11.25 -18.43 -30.44
N PHE A 29 12.21 -19.26 -30.78
CA PHE A 29 13.55 -19.19 -30.18
C PHE A 29 14.35 -17.95 -30.57
N ALA A 30 13.94 -17.23 -31.60
CA ALA A 30 14.54 -15.95 -31.99
C ALA A 30 13.90 -14.75 -31.26
N LYS A 31 12.76 -14.94 -30.61
CA LYS A 31 11.95 -13.89 -29.97
C LYS A 31 12.34 -13.67 -28.50
N PRO A 32 12.11 -12.46 -27.92
CA PRO A 32 12.23 -12.22 -26.48
C PRO A 32 11.20 -13.05 -25.69
N PHE A 33 11.62 -13.55 -24.53
CA PHE A 33 10.79 -14.26 -23.57
C PHE A 33 10.32 -13.31 -22.47
N ILE A 34 9.00 -13.10 -22.39
CA ILE A 34 8.37 -12.15 -21.45
C ILE A 34 7.74 -12.92 -20.30
N GLY A 35 8.19 -12.69 -19.07
CA GLY A 35 7.51 -13.18 -17.88
C GLY A 35 6.22 -12.38 -17.62
N VAL A 36 5.16 -13.08 -17.28
CA VAL A 36 3.88 -12.50 -16.86
C VAL A 36 3.60 -12.97 -15.43
N ALA A 37 3.95 -12.14 -14.47
CA ALA A 37 3.65 -12.40 -13.06
C ALA A 37 2.19 -12.03 -12.79
N ASN A 38 1.31 -13.03 -12.70
CA ASN A 38 -0.11 -12.88 -12.45
C ASN A 38 -0.43 -13.19 -10.99
N SER A 39 -1.22 -12.37 -10.34
CA SER A 39 -1.71 -12.60 -8.98
C SER A 39 -3.17 -13.09 -8.96
N PHE A 40 -3.58 -13.82 -9.99
CA PHE A 40 -4.90 -14.44 -10.04
C PHE A 40 -5.15 -15.31 -8.81
N ILE A 41 -6.28 -15.08 -8.15
CA ILE A 41 -6.83 -15.89 -7.07
C ILE A 41 -8.32 -15.63 -6.95
N GLU A 42 -9.14 -16.69 -6.86
CA GLU A 42 -10.60 -16.59 -6.95
C GLU A 42 -11.25 -15.91 -5.75
N ILE A 43 -10.67 -16.04 -4.55
CA ILE A 43 -11.26 -15.49 -3.32
C ILE A 43 -11.13 -13.97 -3.21
N ILE A 44 -10.27 -13.31 -3.99
CA ILE A 44 -10.01 -11.87 -3.88
C ILE A 44 -10.81 -11.10 -4.94
N PRO A 45 -11.68 -10.15 -4.54
CA PRO A 45 -12.50 -9.37 -5.48
C PRO A 45 -11.69 -8.62 -6.54
N GLY A 46 -10.48 -8.19 -6.21
CA GLY A 46 -9.57 -7.53 -7.14
C GLY A 46 -8.85 -8.46 -8.13
N HIS A 47 -8.94 -9.79 -7.96
CA HIS A 47 -8.04 -10.74 -8.62
C HIS A 47 -8.74 -11.89 -9.35
N PHE A 48 -9.98 -12.24 -9.03
CA PHE A 48 -10.67 -13.42 -9.59
C PHE A 48 -10.84 -13.39 -11.12
N PHE A 49 -10.66 -12.25 -11.73
CA PHE A 49 -10.78 -12.05 -13.19
C PHE A 49 -9.42 -11.87 -13.90
N LEU A 50 -8.30 -11.81 -13.17
CA LEU A 50 -6.97 -11.54 -13.75
C LEU A 50 -6.51 -12.62 -14.73
N ASN A 51 -7.01 -13.85 -14.61
CA ASN A 51 -6.76 -14.90 -15.60
C ASN A 51 -7.25 -14.52 -17.02
N LYS A 52 -8.40 -13.83 -17.13
CA LYS A 52 -8.93 -13.31 -18.40
C LYS A 52 -8.04 -12.20 -18.95
N TYR A 53 -7.61 -11.29 -18.08
CA TYR A 53 -6.69 -10.21 -18.44
C TYR A 53 -5.32 -10.71 -18.87
N ALA A 54 -4.80 -11.73 -18.18
CA ALA A 54 -3.56 -12.39 -18.58
C ALA A 54 -3.65 -13.03 -19.96
N GLN A 55 -4.81 -13.59 -20.32
CA GLN A 55 -5.02 -14.13 -21.67
C GLN A 55 -5.00 -13.02 -22.74
N ILE A 56 -5.69 -11.89 -22.51
CA ILE A 56 -5.65 -10.70 -23.39
C ILE A 56 -4.21 -10.21 -23.55
N LEU A 57 -3.49 -10.08 -22.44
CA LEU A 57 -2.09 -9.64 -22.42
C LEU A 57 -1.19 -10.58 -23.24
N LYS A 58 -1.29 -11.88 -23.01
CA LYS A 58 -0.46 -12.89 -23.71
C LYS A 58 -0.72 -12.92 -25.21
N ASP A 59 -1.99 -12.83 -25.61
CA ASP A 59 -2.36 -12.80 -27.02
C ASP A 59 -1.80 -11.57 -27.73
N GLU A 60 -1.84 -10.41 -27.06
CA GLU A 60 -1.28 -9.19 -27.61
C GLU A 60 0.25 -9.22 -27.65
N ILE A 61 0.92 -9.80 -26.63
CA ILE A 61 2.39 -10.01 -26.63
C ILE A 61 2.80 -10.88 -27.83
N ARG A 62 2.08 -11.98 -28.12
CA ARG A 62 2.37 -12.85 -29.26
C ARG A 62 2.23 -12.12 -30.59
N LYS A 63 1.16 -11.31 -30.74
CA LYS A 63 0.95 -10.47 -31.94
C LYS A 63 2.08 -9.49 -32.18
N ASN A 64 2.73 -9.03 -31.10
CA ASN A 64 3.85 -8.08 -31.17
C ASN A 64 5.23 -8.75 -31.19
N GLY A 65 5.30 -10.05 -31.53
CA GLY A 65 6.54 -10.74 -31.82
C GLY A 65 7.35 -11.20 -30.60
N CYS A 66 6.74 -11.29 -29.42
CA CYS A 66 7.37 -11.81 -28.21
C CYS A 66 6.69 -13.11 -27.75
N VAL A 67 7.33 -13.84 -26.85
CA VAL A 67 6.78 -15.10 -26.27
C VAL A 67 6.47 -14.89 -24.80
N PRO A 68 5.19 -14.88 -24.38
CA PRO A 68 4.80 -14.74 -22.99
C PRO A 68 4.85 -16.06 -22.22
N PHE A 69 5.36 -16.02 -21.00
CA PHE A 69 5.29 -17.11 -20.03
C PHE A 69 4.63 -16.61 -18.74
N GLU A 70 3.39 -17.02 -18.53
CA GLU A 70 2.64 -16.71 -17.32
C GLU A 70 3.03 -17.64 -16.19
N PHE A 71 3.20 -17.06 -15.00
CA PHE A 71 3.30 -17.77 -13.73
C PHE A 71 2.50 -17.03 -12.66
N ASN A 72 2.03 -17.77 -11.64
CA ASN A 72 1.18 -17.21 -10.62
C ASN A 72 1.99 -16.82 -9.37
N CYS A 73 1.73 -15.63 -8.85
CA CYS A 73 2.09 -15.22 -7.50
C CYS A 73 0.90 -15.46 -6.56
N ILE A 74 1.18 -15.64 -5.27
CA ILE A 74 0.12 -15.69 -4.25
C ILE A 74 -0.49 -14.32 -3.99
N GLY A 75 -1.63 -14.29 -3.31
CA GLY A 75 -2.24 -13.08 -2.77
C GLY A 75 -2.96 -13.35 -1.46
N VAL A 76 -3.04 -12.33 -0.60
CA VAL A 76 -3.89 -12.30 0.58
C VAL A 76 -4.77 -11.06 0.46
N ASP A 77 -6.07 -11.22 0.70
CA ASP A 77 -7.00 -10.09 0.77
C ASP A 77 -7.04 -9.55 2.20
N ASP A 78 -6.60 -8.31 2.37
CA ASP A 78 -6.56 -7.66 3.68
C ASP A 78 -7.97 -7.46 4.26
N GLY A 79 -8.95 -7.15 3.41
CA GLY A 79 -10.34 -6.97 3.84
C GLY A 79 -10.96 -8.25 4.39
N ILE A 80 -10.77 -9.39 3.72
CA ILE A 80 -11.26 -10.70 4.16
C ILE A 80 -10.47 -11.21 5.37
N ALA A 81 -9.18 -10.92 5.45
CA ALA A 81 -8.31 -11.33 6.55
C ALA A 81 -8.45 -10.46 7.81
N MET A 82 -9.07 -9.28 7.70
CA MET A 82 -9.18 -8.31 8.79
C MET A 82 -10.04 -8.83 9.95
N GLY A 83 -9.60 -8.53 11.18
CA GLY A 83 -10.33 -8.91 12.39
C GLY A 83 -10.14 -10.35 12.86
N HIS A 84 -9.28 -11.14 12.19
CA HIS A 84 -8.93 -12.49 12.63
C HIS A 84 -7.45 -12.82 12.34
N LYS A 85 -6.97 -13.97 12.82
CA LYS A 85 -5.56 -14.41 12.71
C LYS A 85 -5.04 -14.53 11.27
N GLY A 86 -5.89 -14.54 10.27
CA GLY A 86 -5.53 -14.48 8.84
C GLY A 86 -4.73 -13.23 8.50
N MET A 87 -5.00 -12.12 9.19
CA MET A 87 -4.32 -10.84 8.95
C MET A 87 -2.81 -10.88 9.23
N LEU A 88 -2.35 -11.79 10.08
CA LEU A 88 -0.92 -12.03 10.32
C LEU A 88 -0.16 -12.49 9.07
N TYR A 89 -0.84 -13.04 8.07
CA TYR A 89 -0.24 -13.51 6.82
C TYR A 89 -0.17 -12.45 5.73
N SER A 90 -0.89 -11.33 5.88
CA SER A 90 -0.97 -10.29 4.86
C SER A 90 0.41 -9.69 4.54
N LEU A 91 1.04 -8.99 5.48
CA LEU A 91 2.36 -8.39 5.22
C LEU A 91 3.46 -9.41 4.88
N PRO A 92 3.55 -10.57 5.55
CA PRO A 92 4.53 -11.60 5.19
C PRO A 92 4.37 -12.12 3.75
N SER A 93 3.16 -12.10 3.16
CA SER A 93 2.94 -12.52 1.78
C SER A 93 3.70 -11.65 0.77
N ARG A 94 3.98 -10.38 1.09
CA ARG A 94 4.77 -9.46 0.27
C ARG A 94 6.15 -10.04 -0.06
N GLU A 95 6.80 -10.65 0.93
CA GLU A 95 8.13 -11.25 0.77
C GLU A 95 8.08 -12.53 -0.09
N ILE A 96 7.04 -13.35 0.07
CA ILE A 96 6.85 -14.55 -0.77
C ILE A 96 6.64 -14.15 -2.23
N ILE A 97 5.87 -13.11 -2.48
CA ILE A 97 5.63 -12.58 -3.83
C ILE A 97 6.94 -12.11 -4.46
N ALA A 98 7.74 -11.32 -3.74
CA ALA A 98 9.03 -10.84 -4.21
C ALA A 98 9.99 -12.00 -4.53
N ASN A 99 10.12 -12.96 -3.61
CA ASN A 99 10.95 -14.16 -3.79
C ASN A 99 10.48 -15.02 -4.98
N SER A 100 9.17 -15.14 -5.17
CA SER A 100 8.56 -15.90 -6.27
C SER A 100 8.97 -15.32 -7.64
N ILE A 101 8.85 -14.01 -7.81
CA ILE A 101 9.25 -13.32 -9.05
C ILE A 101 10.75 -13.46 -9.30
N GLU A 102 11.56 -13.18 -8.29
CA GLU A 102 13.01 -13.30 -8.36
C GLU A 102 13.42 -14.73 -8.78
N THR A 103 12.83 -15.75 -8.15
CA THR A 103 13.13 -17.14 -8.41
C THR A 103 12.78 -17.54 -9.84
N VAL A 104 11.56 -17.24 -10.28
CA VAL A 104 11.09 -17.70 -11.62
C VAL A 104 11.87 -17.01 -12.72
N LEU A 105 12.05 -15.69 -12.65
CA LEU A 105 12.75 -14.96 -13.70
C LEU A 105 14.22 -15.33 -13.80
N ASN A 106 14.89 -15.53 -12.67
CA ASN A 106 16.31 -15.89 -12.64
C ASN A 106 16.52 -17.34 -13.10
N ALA A 107 15.72 -18.28 -12.60
CA ALA A 107 15.83 -19.69 -12.98
C ALA A 107 15.58 -19.94 -14.47
N HIS A 108 14.65 -19.22 -15.09
CA HIS A 108 14.26 -19.40 -16.48
C HIS A 108 14.82 -18.35 -17.44
N ALA A 109 15.64 -17.42 -16.92
CA ALA A 109 16.33 -16.38 -17.69
C ALA A 109 15.41 -15.58 -18.63
N LEU A 110 14.23 -15.14 -18.12
CA LEU A 110 13.29 -14.35 -18.91
C LEU A 110 13.83 -12.94 -19.17
N ASP A 111 13.55 -12.37 -20.35
CA ASP A 111 14.15 -11.12 -20.85
C ASP A 111 13.50 -9.87 -20.28
N ALA A 112 12.19 -9.91 -20.05
CA ALA A 112 11.41 -8.79 -19.53
C ALA A 112 10.23 -9.31 -18.68
N LEU A 113 9.54 -8.40 -17.97
CA LEU A 113 8.49 -8.73 -17.02
C LEU A 113 7.26 -7.84 -17.18
N VAL A 114 6.08 -8.44 -17.15
CA VAL A 114 4.82 -7.75 -16.87
C VAL A 114 4.32 -8.20 -15.50
N CYS A 115 4.05 -7.26 -14.62
CA CYS A 115 3.42 -7.50 -13.32
C CYS A 115 1.93 -7.15 -13.38
N MET A 116 1.08 -8.08 -12.96
CA MET A 116 -0.38 -7.92 -12.90
C MET A 116 -0.86 -8.00 -11.44
N PRO A 117 -0.60 -6.97 -10.62
CA PRO A 117 -1.10 -6.89 -9.25
C PRO A 117 -2.48 -6.24 -9.21
N ASN A 118 -3.09 -6.19 -8.02
CA ASN A 118 -4.19 -5.26 -7.76
C ASN A 118 -4.37 -4.90 -6.28
N CYS A 119 -3.95 -5.75 -5.32
CA CYS A 119 -4.26 -5.59 -3.90
C CYS A 119 -3.03 -5.21 -3.05
N ASP A 120 -3.25 -4.89 -1.80
CA ASP A 120 -2.42 -4.16 -0.83
C ASP A 120 -0.94 -4.56 -0.81
N LYS A 121 -0.63 -5.83 -0.52
CA LYS A 121 0.75 -6.33 -0.36
C LYS A 121 1.29 -6.90 -1.65
N ILE A 122 0.40 -7.15 -2.62
CA ILE A 122 0.75 -7.74 -3.91
C ILE A 122 1.47 -6.71 -4.78
N VAL A 123 0.97 -5.47 -4.83
CA VAL A 123 1.64 -4.39 -5.60
C VAL A 123 3.08 -4.19 -5.12
N PRO A 124 3.35 -3.86 -3.84
CA PRO A 124 4.72 -3.65 -3.39
C PRO A 124 5.58 -4.92 -3.47
N GLY A 125 5.02 -6.11 -3.21
CA GLY A 125 5.74 -7.38 -3.36
C GLY A 125 6.22 -7.62 -4.78
N MET A 126 5.40 -7.33 -5.79
CA MET A 126 5.80 -7.41 -7.19
C MET A 126 6.85 -6.36 -7.57
N VAL A 127 6.74 -5.12 -7.02
CA VAL A 127 7.76 -4.08 -7.25
C VAL A 127 9.11 -4.51 -6.68
N MET A 128 9.14 -5.02 -5.45
CA MET A 128 10.35 -5.55 -4.82
C MET A 128 10.98 -6.67 -5.65
N GLY A 129 10.19 -7.66 -6.06
CA GLY A 129 10.66 -8.78 -6.89
C GLY A 129 11.20 -8.33 -8.25
N ALA A 130 10.55 -7.38 -8.90
CA ALA A 130 11.01 -6.80 -10.16
C ALA A 130 12.35 -6.07 -10.00
N LEU A 131 12.52 -5.29 -8.92
CA LEU A 131 13.77 -4.59 -8.59
C LEU A 131 14.94 -5.55 -8.36
N ARG A 132 14.71 -6.70 -7.71
CA ARG A 132 15.74 -7.73 -7.50
C ARG A 132 16.26 -8.30 -8.82
N VAL A 133 15.37 -8.53 -9.78
CA VAL A 133 15.73 -9.09 -11.09
C VAL A 133 16.32 -8.05 -12.03
N ASN A 134 15.86 -6.82 -11.97
CA ASN A 134 16.29 -5.68 -12.77
C ASN A 134 16.27 -5.91 -14.30
N VAL A 135 15.13 -6.33 -14.82
CA VAL A 135 14.85 -6.42 -16.28
C VAL A 135 13.88 -5.30 -16.70
N PRO A 136 13.69 -5.02 -18.00
CA PRO A 136 12.61 -4.16 -18.46
C PRO A 136 11.26 -4.67 -17.92
N THR A 137 10.54 -3.78 -17.25
CA THR A 137 9.33 -4.18 -16.51
C THR A 137 8.22 -3.16 -16.67
N ILE A 138 6.98 -3.62 -16.83
CA ILE A 138 5.77 -2.80 -16.81
C ILE A 138 4.76 -3.36 -15.82
N PHE A 139 4.06 -2.46 -15.13
CA PHE A 139 2.96 -2.78 -14.24
C PHE A 139 1.63 -2.46 -14.90
N VAL A 140 0.69 -3.37 -14.82
CA VAL A 140 -0.70 -3.15 -15.21
C VAL A 140 -1.62 -3.81 -14.20
N SER A 141 -2.30 -2.99 -13.38
CA SER A 141 -3.18 -3.49 -12.32
C SER A 141 -4.54 -3.95 -12.87
N GLY A 142 -5.27 -4.73 -12.07
CA GLY A 142 -6.65 -5.12 -12.38
C GLY A 142 -7.63 -3.94 -12.40
N GLY A 143 -7.30 -2.84 -11.74
CA GLY A 143 -8.12 -1.64 -11.63
C GLY A 143 -9.02 -1.60 -10.39
N PRO A 144 -9.49 -0.41 -9.98
CA PRO A 144 -10.42 -0.23 -8.87
C PRO A 144 -11.82 -0.71 -9.25
N MET A 145 -12.60 -1.15 -8.25
CA MET A 145 -14.03 -1.41 -8.42
C MET A 145 -14.82 -0.11 -8.47
N LYS A 146 -16.05 -0.19 -8.97
CA LYS A 146 -17.03 0.89 -8.88
C LYS A 146 -17.39 1.14 -7.41
N LYS A 147 -17.75 2.37 -7.06
CA LYS A 147 -18.41 2.65 -5.78
C LYS A 147 -19.78 2.00 -5.73
N GLY A 148 -20.17 1.57 -4.53
CA GLY A 148 -21.50 1.06 -4.26
C GLY A 148 -22.52 2.18 -4.04
N HIS A 149 -23.80 1.79 -4.02
CA HIS A 149 -24.89 2.69 -3.65
C HIS A 149 -25.93 1.92 -2.85
N THR A 150 -26.42 2.50 -1.77
CA THR A 150 -27.62 2.02 -1.07
C THR A 150 -28.85 2.13 -1.98
N LYS A 151 -29.96 1.51 -1.59
CA LYS A 151 -31.22 1.58 -2.35
C LYS A 151 -31.75 3.00 -2.54
N ASP A 152 -31.47 3.90 -1.60
CA ASP A 152 -31.80 5.33 -1.67
C ASP A 152 -30.78 6.17 -2.45
N GLY A 153 -29.75 5.54 -3.04
CA GLY A 153 -28.77 6.18 -3.92
C GLY A 153 -27.57 6.81 -3.19
N ARG A 154 -27.41 6.64 -1.89
CA ARG A 154 -26.24 7.11 -1.13
C ARG A 154 -25.00 6.30 -1.53
N PRO A 155 -23.87 6.95 -1.91
CA PRO A 155 -22.64 6.25 -2.22
C PRO A 155 -22.06 5.56 -0.98
N ILE A 156 -21.60 4.32 -1.16
CA ILE A 156 -21.02 3.47 -0.13
C ILE A 156 -19.83 2.68 -0.67
N ASP A 157 -19.02 2.17 0.24
CA ASP A 157 -17.87 1.32 -0.05
C ASP A 157 -17.60 0.33 1.10
N LEU A 158 -16.48 -0.40 1.04
CA LEU A 158 -16.08 -1.35 2.06
C LEU A 158 -15.92 -0.68 3.45
N ALA A 159 -15.43 0.57 3.54
CA ALA A 159 -15.33 1.28 4.82
C ALA A 159 -16.70 1.49 5.43
N THR A 160 -17.69 1.84 4.61
CA THR A 160 -19.08 1.98 5.05
C THR A 160 -19.63 0.66 5.62
N ALA A 161 -19.28 -0.48 5.00
CA ALA A 161 -19.70 -1.79 5.52
C ALA A 161 -19.08 -2.10 6.89
N PHE A 162 -17.81 -1.78 7.12
CA PHE A 162 -17.19 -1.91 8.44
C PHE A 162 -17.81 -0.98 9.49
N GLU A 163 -18.07 0.28 9.12
CA GLU A 163 -18.74 1.25 10.01
C GLU A 163 -20.18 0.79 10.36
N ALA A 164 -20.89 0.18 9.40
CA ALA A 164 -22.26 -0.31 9.59
C ALA A 164 -22.36 -1.40 10.67
N VAL A 165 -21.31 -2.23 10.83
CA VAL A 165 -21.27 -3.22 11.92
C VAL A 165 -21.35 -2.52 13.29
N GLY A 166 -20.53 -1.47 13.51
CA GLY A 166 -20.56 -0.70 14.75
C GLY A 166 -21.91 0.00 14.98
N LYS A 167 -22.50 0.59 13.93
CA LYS A 167 -23.82 1.23 14.00
C LYS A 167 -24.94 0.23 14.30
N PHE A 168 -24.83 -0.99 13.79
CA PHE A 168 -25.79 -2.05 14.10
C PHE A 168 -25.68 -2.50 15.57
N GLU A 169 -24.46 -2.65 16.10
CA GLU A 169 -24.24 -2.98 17.53
C GLU A 169 -24.81 -1.90 18.46
N THR A 170 -24.70 -0.62 18.09
CA THR A 170 -25.27 0.51 18.84
C THR A 170 -26.76 0.76 18.55
N LYS A 171 -27.39 -0.03 17.68
CA LYS A 171 -28.80 0.08 17.27
C LYS A 171 -29.14 1.39 16.56
N GLU A 172 -28.16 2.02 15.92
CA GLU A 172 -28.35 3.21 15.08
C GLU A 172 -28.94 2.86 13.71
N ILE A 173 -28.70 1.64 13.22
CA ILE A 173 -29.28 1.08 12.01
C ILE A 173 -29.93 -0.27 12.32
N ASP A 174 -30.92 -0.64 11.52
CA ASP A 174 -31.60 -1.94 11.62
C ASP A 174 -30.94 -3.01 10.72
N GLU A 175 -31.45 -4.25 10.81
CA GLU A 175 -30.95 -5.38 10.00
C GLU A 175 -31.17 -5.16 8.49
N ALA A 176 -32.23 -4.46 8.10
CA ALA A 176 -32.54 -4.20 6.70
C ALA A 176 -31.55 -3.23 6.08
N GLU A 177 -31.14 -2.17 6.80
CA GLU A 177 -30.12 -1.23 6.37
C GLU A 177 -28.73 -1.89 6.34
N LEU A 178 -28.37 -2.67 7.38
CA LEU A 178 -27.12 -3.43 7.38
C LEU A 178 -27.05 -4.37 6.17
N ARG A 179 -28.13 -5.07 5.86
CA ARG A 179 -28.21 -5.97 4.71
C ARG A 179 -28.12 -5.23 3.37
N ASP A 180 -28.70 -4.05 3.27
CA ASP A 180 -28.58 -3.21 2.08
C ASP A 180 -27.13 -2.79 1.82
N ILE A 181 -26.42 -2.33 2.87
CA ILE A 181 -25.00 -1.97 2.78
C ILE A 181 -24.15 -3.20 2.41
N GLU A 182 -24.35 -4.34 3.09
CA GLU A 182 -23.62 -5.59 2.81
C GLU A 182 -23.73 -6.01 1.35
N CYS A 183 -24.92 -5.92 0.76
CA CYS A 183 -25.15 -6.36 -0.61
C CYS A 183 -24.61 -5.40 -1.68
N ASN A 184 -24.43 -4.12 -1.35
CA ASN A 184 -24.16 -3.09 -2.33
C ASN A 184 -22.82 -2.36 -2.16
N ALA A 185 -22.11 -2.54 -1.05
CA ALA A 185 -20.83 -1.84 -0.79
C ALA A 185 -19.71 -2.22 -1.77
N CYS A 186 -19.72 -3.46 -2.28
CA CYS A 186 -18.73 -3.99 -3.22
C CYS A 186 -19.44 -4.54 -4.47
N PRO A 187 -19.91 -3.68 -5.39
CA PRO A 187 -20.83 -4.09 -6.46
C PRO A 187 -20.16 -4.76 -7.66
N SER A 188 -18.83 -4.78 -7.74
CA SER A 188 -18.09 -5.34 -8.88
C SER A 188 -16.74 -5.93 -8.46
N GLY A 189 -16.08 -6.63 -9.37
CA GLY A 189 -14.65 -6.94 -9.21
C GLY A 189 -13.81 -5.67 -9.31
N GLY A 190 -12.64 -5.70 -8.67
CA GLY A 190 -11.66 -4.61 -8.61
C GLY A 190 -11.01 -4.51 -7.24
N SER A 191 -9.96 -3.71 -7.10
CA SER A 191 -9.48 -3.25 -5.81
C SER A 191 -10.53 -2.35 -5.15
N CYS A 192 -10.40 -2.02 -3.87
CA CYS A 192 -11.33 -1.13 -3.16
C CYS A 192 -11.63 0.12 -3.99
N SER A 193 -12.85 0.68 -3.88
CA SER A 193 -13.23 1.89 -4.63
C SER A 193 -12.61 3.18 -4.07
N GLY A 194 -12.20 3.19 -2.79
CA GLY A 194 -11.57 4.34 -2.10
C GLY A 194 -10.04 4.35 -2.18
N MET A 195 -9.42 5.37 -1.58
CA MET A 195 -7.96 5.52 -1.47
C MET A 195 -7.42 4.73 -0.27
N PHE A 196 -7.57 3.41 -0.31
CA PHE A 196 -6.92 2.48 0.59
C PHE A 196 -5.54 2.09 0.05
N THR A 197 -4.85 1.16 0.68
CA THR A 197 -3.47 0.82 0.32
C THR A 197 -3.33 0.32 -1.12
N ALA A 198 -4.28 -0.52 -1.59
CA ALA A 198 -4.26 -1.04 -2.96
C ALA A 198 -4.23 0.07 -4.01
N ASN A 199 -5.18 1.01 -3.94
CA ASN A 199 -5.26 2.11 -4.90
C ASN A 199 -4.16 3.14 -4.69
N SER A 200 -3.73 3.40 -3.45
CA SER A 200 -2.55 4.22 -3.19
C SER A 200 -1.35 3.66 -3.94
N MET A 201 -1.02 2.37 -3.78
CA MET A 201 0.11 1.77 -4.46
C MET A 201 -0.06 1.70 -5.99
N ASN A 202 -1.27 1.44 -6.50
CA ASN A 202 -1.54 1.44 -7.94
C ASN A 202 -1.36 2.82 -8.58
N THR A 203 -1.73 3.91 -7.90
CA THR A 203 -1.48 5.29 -8.35
C THR A 203 -0.01 5.66 -8.23
N LEU A 204 0.68 5.21 -7.19
CA LEU A 204 2.12 5.43 -7.04
C LEU A 204 2.93 4.72 -8.13
N CYS A 205 2.48 3.58 -8.69
CA CYS A 205 3.11 2.97 -9.86
C CYS A 205 3.10 3.91 -11.09
N GLU A 206 2.06 4.74 -11.26
CA GLU A 206 2.05 5.78 -12.29
C GLU A 206 3.05 6.91 -11.97
N ALA A 207 3.08 7.37 -10.72
CA ALA A 207 4.01 8.42 -10.28
C ALA A 207 5.48 7.99 -10.35
N MET A 208 5.77 6.72 -10.04
CA MET A 208 7.09 6.11 -10.21
C MET A 208 7.48 5.89 -11.68
N GLY A 209 6.55 6.04 -12.62
CA GLY A 209 6.79 5.86 -14.04
C GLY A 209 6.86 4.40 -14.49
N ILE A 210 6.51 3.41 -13.66
CA ILE A 210 6.55 1.98 -13.98
C ILE A 210 5.23 1.43 -14.53
N ALA A 211 4.18 2.25 -14.56
CA ALA A 211 2.87 1.95 -15.14
C ALA A 211 2.43 3.02 -16.14
N LEU A 212 1.57 2.65 -17.07
CA LEU A 212 0.95 3.59 -18.01
C LEU A 212 -0.13 4.42 -17.30
N PRO A 213 -0.45 5.63 -17.82
CA PRO A 213 -1.54 6.47 -17.31
C PRO A 213 -2.87 5.72 -17.25
N GLY A 214 -3.60 5.93 -16.16
CA GLY A 214 -4.87 5.26 -15.91
C GLY A 214 -4.75 3.93 -15.16
N ASN A 215 -3.53 3.51 -14.82
CA ASN A 215 -3.31 2.27 -14.06
C ASN A 215 -4.09 2.24 -12.73
N GLY A 216 -4.08 3.35 -11.98
CA GLY A 216 -4.75 3.46 -10.69
C GLY A 216 -6.21 3.92 -10.74
N THR A 217 -6.71 4.40 -11.91
CA THR A 217 -8.00 5.11 -11.98
C THR A 217 -9.01 4.54 -12.98
N ILE A 218 -8.57 3.84 -14.04
CA ILE A 218 -9.49 3.16 -14.95
C ILE A 218 -10.11 1.97 -14.20
N LEU A 219 -11.43 1.88 -14.22
CA LEU A 219 -12.18 0.84 -13.51
C LEU A 219 -11.86 -0.57 -14.02
N ALA A 220 -11.89 -1.52 -13.11
CA ALA A 220 -11.87 -2.94 -13.45
C ALA A 220 -13.10 -3.35 -14.28
N LEU A 221 -12.95 -4.40 -15.09
CA LEU A 221 -14.02 -5.01 -15.89
C LEU A 221 -14.66 -4.05 -16.90
N THR A 222 -13.87 -3.09 -17.40
CA THR A 222 -14.30 -2.16 -18.45
C THR A 222 -13.48 -2.35 -19.74
N PRO A 223 -14.03 -1.99 -20.90
CA PRO A 223 -13.29 -2.01 -22.18
C PRO A 223 -12.00 -1.17 -22.14
N GLU A 224 -12.04 -0.03 -21.45
CA GLU A 224 -10.90 0.87 -21.29
C GLU A 224 -9.76 0.19 -20.51
N ARG A 225 -10.08 -0.63 -19.50
CA ARG A 225 -9.10 -1.42 -18.77
C ARG A 225 -8.49 -2.51 -19.65
N GLU A 226 -9.29 -3.20 -20.44
CA GLU A 226 -8.77 -4.19 -21.40
C GLU A 226 -7.83 -3.54 -22.43
N GLU A 227 -8.16 -2.33 -22.90
CA GLU A 227 -7.30 -1.61 -23.84
C GLU A 227 -5.99 -1.19 -23.17
N LEU A 228 -6.00 -0.76 -21.91
CA LEU A 228 -4.78 -0.46 -21.15
C LEU A 228 -3.87 -1.70 -21.04
N ILE A 229 -4.47 -2.89 -20.85
CA ILE A 229 -3.72 -4.15 -20.82
C ILE A 229 -3.07 -4.42 -22.18
N ARG A 230 -3.78 -4.19 -23.29
CA ARG A 230 -3.19 -4.33 -24.64
C ARG A 230 -2.08 -3.32 -24.88
N GLN A 231 -2.24 -2.08 -24.41
CA GLN A 231 -1.20 -1.06 -24.50
C GLN A 231 0.05 -1.48 -23.71
N ALA A 232 -0.10 -1.99 -22.49
CA ALA A 232 1.00 -2.51 -21.69
C ALA A 232 1.72 -3.68 -22.39
N ALA A 233 0.95 -4.59 -23.05
CA ALA A 233 1.50 -5.69 -23.82
C ALA A 233 2.31 -5.22 -25.03
N ARG A 234 1.81 -4.25 -25.79
CA ARG A 234 2.55 -3.63 -26.89
C ARG A 234 3.82 -2.95 -26.40
N ARG A 235 3.70 -2.21 -25.29
CA ARG A 235 4.81 -1.46 -24.74
C ARG A 235 5.93 -2.35 -24.23
N ILE A 236 5.64 -3.41 -23.49
CA ILE A 236 6.69 -4.32 -22.99
C ILE A 236 7.45 -4.98 -24.16
N CYS A 237 6.78 -5.34 -25.25
CA CYS A 237 7.45 -5.89 -26.43
C CYS A 237 8.42 -4.89 -27.07
N GLN A 238 8.09 -3.61 -27.11
CA GLN A 238 8.96 -2.56 -27.64
C GLN A 238 10.24 -2.35 -26.81
N ILE A 239 10.13 -2.51 -25.48
CA ILE A 239 11.24 -2.19 -24.56
C ILE A 239 11.97 -3.43 -24.03
N ALA A 240 11.52 -4.63 -24.35
CA ALA A 240 11.99 -5.89 -23.75
C ALA A 240 13.51 -6.12 -23.81
N LEU A 241 14.20 -5.55 -24.78
CA LEU A 241 15.65 -5.69 -24.98
C LEU A 241 16.40 -4.37 -24.82
N ASP A 242 15.72 -3.30 -24.46
CA ASP A 242 16.33 -2.00 -24.26
C ASP A 242 16.72 -1.82 -22.78
N GLU A 243 18.02 -1.81 -22.52
CA GLU A 243 18.56 -1.66 -21.16
C GLU A 243 18.17 -0.34 -20.49
N LYS A 244 17.85 0.70 -21.27
CA LYS A 244 17.34 1.98 -20.76
C LYS A 244 16.09 1.79 -19.89
N PHE A 245 15.27 0.77 -20.22
CA PHE A 245 14.02 0.47 -19.53
C PHE A 245 14.13 -0.63 -18.47
N LYS A 246 15.34 -1.05 -18.08
CA LYS A 246 15.50 -1.84 -16.84
C LYS A 246 14.86 -1.09 -15.68
N ILE A 247 14.13 -1.82 -14.83
CA ILE A 247 13.28 -1.17 -13.82
C ILE A 247 14.06 -0.21 -12.91
N ARG A 248 15.32 -0.50 -12.55
CA ARG A 248 16.14 0.40 -11.69
C ARG A 248 16.53 1.70 -12.39
N ASN A 249 16.48 1.77 -13.72
CA ASN A 249 16.74 3.00 -14.46
C ASN A 249 15.52 3.94 -14.45
N ILE A 250 14.31 3.39 -14.30
CA ILE A 250 13.06 4.14 -14.17
C ILE A 250 12.77 4.40 -12.70
N LEU A 251 12.70 3.32 -11.89
CA LEU A 251 12.43 3.38 -10.45
C LEU A 251 13.74 3.60 -9.69
N ASN A 252 14.21 4.82 -9.73
CA ASN A 252 15.39 5.36 -9.06
C ASN A 252 14.96 6.33 -7.93
N GLU A 253 15.89 7.05 -7.32
CA GLU A 253 15.62 8.02 -6.27
C GLU A 253 14.60 9.10 -6.71
N LYS A 254 14.69 9.59 -7.94
CA LYS A 254 13.74 10.59 -8.48
C LYS A 254 12.31 10.05 -8.54
N ALA A 255 12.15 8.82 -9.00
CA ALA A 255 10.85 8.15 -9.09
C ALA A 255 10.24 7.89 -7.71
N ILE A 256 11.05 7.47 -6.74
CA ILE A 256 10.62 7.26 -5.35
C ILE A 256 10.14 8.59 -4.76
N ARG A 257 10.89 9.66 -4.97
CA ARG A 257 10.53 11.00 -4.51
C ARG A 257 9.23 11.50 -5.16
N ASN A 258 9.05 11.29 -6.46
CA ASN A 258 7.79 11.61 -7.17
C ASN A 258 6.59 10.85 -6.58
N ALA A 259 6.76 9.57 -6.25
CA ALA A 259 5.70 8.78 -5.61
C ALA A 259 5.31 9.37 -4.24
N LEU A 260 6.29 9.73 -3.40
CA LEU A 260 6.03 10.33 -2.09
C LEU A 260 5.34 11.70 -2.20
N VAL A 261 5.70 12.52 -3.18
CA VAL A 261 5.04 13.80 -3.47
C VAL A 261 3.56 13.58 -3.80
N VAL A 262 3.28 12.64 -4.69
CA VAL A 262 1.89 12.30 -5.09
C VAL A 262 1.12 11.71 -3.92
N ASP A 263 1.74 10.86 -3.11
CA ASP A 263 1.13 10.26 -1.92
C ASP A 263 0.69 11.33 -0.90
N MET A 264 1.54 12.34 -0.66
CA MET A 264 1.22 13.49 0.21
C MET A 264 0.08 14.33 -0.35
N ALA A 265 0.05 14.56 -1.67
CA ALA A 265 -0.98 15.36 -2.33
C ALA A 265 -2.35 14.71 -2.36
N MET A 266 -2.41 13.39 -2.34
CA MET A 266 -3.65 12.61 -2.36
C MET A 266 -4.08 12.09 -1.00
N GLY A 267 -3.28 12.27 0.05
CA GLY A 267 -3.56 11.73 1.37
C GLY A 267 -3.71 10.21 1.35
N GLY A 268 -2.72 9.52 0.78
CA GLY A 268 -2.71 8.08 0.65
C GLY A 268 -2.79 7.30 1.97
N SER A 269 -2.69 5.99 1.90
CA SER A 269 -2.69 5.13 3.09
C SER A 269 -1.39 5.28 3.88
N SER A 270 -1.43 5.26 5.21
CA SER A 270 -0.22 5.19 6.05
C SER A 270 0.67 3.98 5.72
N ASN A 271 0.09 2.91 5.17
CA ASN A 271 0.83 1.73 4.72
C ASN A 271 1.80 2.02 3.55
N THR A 272 1.56 3.08 2.76
CA THR A 272 2.48 3.48 1.68
C THR A 272 3.87 3.82 2.21
N VAL A 273 3.95 4.44 3.40
CA VAL A 273 5.24 4.73 4.06
C VAL A 273 6.05 3.45 4.24
N LEU A 274 5.44 2.40 4.82
CA LEU A 274 6.08 1.10 5.03
C LEU A 274 6.53 0.48 3.69
N HIS A 275 5.67 0.53 2.67
CA HIS A 275 5.96 -0.07 1.37
C HIS A 275 7.01 0.72 0.58
N MET A 276 6.98 2.05 0.64
CA MET A 276 7.99 2.88 -0.03
C MET A 276 9.38 2.74 0.62
N LEU A 277 9.46 2.57 1.95
CA LEU A 277 10.72 2.22 2.62
C LEU A 277 11.27 0.87 2.13
N ALA A 278 10.42 -0.16 2.02
CA ALA A 278 10.81 -1.46 1.50
C ALA A 278 11.27 -1.38 0.03
N ILE A 279 10.51 -0.70 -0.83
CA ILE A 279 10.83 -0.51 -2.24
C ILE A 279 12.14 0.27 -2.41
N SER A 280 12.35 1.31 -1.59
CA SER A 280 13.58 2.12 -1.63
C SER A 280 14.81 1.27 -1.33
N ARG A 281 14.73 0.38 -0.32
CA ARG A 281 15.83 -0.55 -0.01
C ARG A 281 16.12 -1.50 -1.15
N GLU A 282 15.09 -2.10 -1.76
CA GLU A 282 15.27 -2.97 -2.93
C GLU A 282 15.83 -2.21 -4.14
N ALA A 283 15.49 -0.95 -4.31
CA ALA A 283 16.06 -0.09 -5.34
C ALA A 283 17.52 0.32 -5.06
N GLY A 284 18.02 0.10 -3.84
CA GLY A 284 19.33 0.58 -3.39
C GLY A 284 19.35 2.09 -3.10
N VAL A 285 18.19 2.66 -2.80
CA VAL A 285 18.01 4.08 -2.45
C VAL A 285 17.87 4.20 -0.93
N ASN A 286 18.72 5.00 -0.31
CA ASN A 286 18.65 5.29 1.12
C ASN A 286 17.63 6.41 1.38
N LEU A 287 16.38 6.03 1.67
CA LEU A 287 15.32 6.97 2.02
C LEU A 287 15.31 7.21 3.54
N ASP A 288 15.65 8.44 3.96
CA ASP A 288 15.44 8.86 5.34
C ASP A 288 13.95 9.15 5.57
N ILE A 289 13.33 8.46 6.54
CA ILE A 289 11.92 8.65 6.89
C ILE A 289 11.59 10.11 7.25
N LYS A 290 12.58 10.90 7.70
CA LYS A 290 12.43 12.34 7.99
C LYS A 290 12.19 13.17 6.72
N GLU A 291 12.58 12.68 5.55
CA GLU A 291 12.31 13.37 4.28
C GLU A 291 10.82 13.44 3.98
N LEU A 292 10.02 12.49 4.47
CA LEU A 292 8.57 12.50 4.29
C LEU A 292 7.93 13.76 4.88
N ASN A 293 8.40 14.20 6.05
CA ASN A 293 7.91 15.46 6.66
C ASN A 293 8.29 16.69 5.82
N LYS A 294 9.50 16.71 5.25
CA LYS A 294 9.92 17.81 4.36
C LYS A 294 9.03 17.85 3.10
N ILE A 295 8.73 16.69 2.52
CA ILE A 295 7.83 16.62 1.37
C ILE A 295 6.43 17.07 1.79
N SER A 296 5.89 16.52 2.88
CA SER A 296 4.57 16.87 3.40
C SER A 296 4.39 18.37 3.67
N GLN A 297 5.41 19.05 4.23
CA GLN A 297 5.38 20.48 4.49
C GLN A 297 5.34 21.36 3.22
N ASN A 298 5.76 20.83 2.08
CA ASN A 298 5.90 21.57 0.83
C ASN A 298 4.85 21.24 -0.21
N ILE A 299 4.03 20.19 0.00
CA ILE A 299 3.06 19.70 -0.97
C ILE A 299 1.64 19.90 -0.46
N ALA A 300 0.82 20.58 -1.24
CA ALA A 300 -0.58 20.79 -0.92
C ALA A 300 -1.40 19.49 -1.08
N HIS A 301 -2.33 19.23 -0.17
CA HIS A 301 -3.29 18.13 -0.24
C HIS A 301 -4.48 18.54 -1.11
N ILE A 302 -4.51 18.10 -2.36
CA ILE A 302 -5.45 18.57 -3.39
C ILE A 302 -6.57 17.60 -3.73
N ALA A 303 -6.52 16.34 -3.28
CA ALA A 303 -7.54 15.34 -3.56
C ALA A 303 -7.90 14.54 -2.30
N LYS A 304 -9.12 14.73 -1.80
CA LYS A 304 -9.69 13.91 -0.73
C LYS A 304 -10.60 12.83 -1.30
N ILE A 305 -10.33 11.59 -0.92
CA ILE A 305 -11.00 10.39 -1.43
C ILE A 305 -11.46 9.55 -0.24
N SER A 306 -12.53 8.76 -0.39
CA SER A 306 -12.97 7.84 0.66
C SER A 306 -11.77 7.03 1.22
N PRO A 307 -11.65 6.88 2.55
CA PRO A 307 -12.61 7.24 3.60
C PRO A 307 -12.52 8.69 4.10
N SER A 308 -11.52 9.48 3.64
CA SER A 308 -11.33 10.87 4.11
C SER A 308 -12.45 11.81 3.64
N LEU A 309 -13.06 11.52 2.47
CA LEU A 309 -14.25 12.19 1.95
C LEU A 309 -15.22 11.12 1.37
N PRO A 310 -16.32 10.78 2.05
CA PRO A 310 -17.13 9.60 1.75
C PRO A 310 -17.73 9.53 0.35
N ASN A 311 -17.94 10.68 -0.31
CA ASN A 311 -18.64 10.76 -1.60
C ASN A 311 -17.69 10.73 -2.81
N VAL A 312 -16.37 10.78 -2.61
CA VAL A 312 -15.38 10.78 -3.70
C VAL A 312 -14.62 9.46 -3.69
N HIS A 313 -14.55 8.81 -4.84
CA HIS A 313 -13.91 7.50 -5.03
C HIS A 313 -12.91 7.53 -6.20
N MET A 314 -12.19 6.46 -6.45
CA MET A 314 -11.17 6.41 -7.51
C MET A 314 -11.73 6.67 -8.92
N GLU A 315 -12.97 6.25 -9.18
CA GLU A 315 -13.63 6.54 -10.46
C GLU A 315 -13.85 8.04 -10.69
N ASP A 316 -14.08 8.79 -9.60
CA ASP A 316 -14.25 10.24 -9.68
C ASP A 316 -12.92 10.93 -10.01
N ILE A 317 -11.81 10.47 -9.42
CA ILE A 317 -10.46 10.93 -9.77
C ILE A 317 -10.16 10.65 -11.26
N GLY A 318 -10.49 9.44 -11.74
CA GLY A 318 -10.33 9.10 -13.16
C GLY A 318 -11.10 10.05 -14.09
N ARG A 319 -12.36 10.34 -13.76
CA ARG A 319 -13.21 11.28 -14.51
C ARG A 319 -12.70 12.72 -14.43
N ALA A 320 -12.15 13.12 -13.27
CA ALA A 320 -11.64 14.48 -13.04
C ALA A 320 -10.29 14.76 -13.72
N GLY A 321 -9.68 13.79 -14.41
CA GLY A 321 -8.43 13.97 -15.16
C GLY A 321 -7.34 12.94 -14.82
N GLY A 322 -7.58 12.10 -13.82
CA GLY A 322 -6.67 11.01 -13.43
C GLY A 322 -5.38 11.50 -12.80
N MET A 323 -4.43 10.57 -12.64
CA MET A 323 -3.17 10.85 -11.98
C MET A 323 -2.30 11.87 -12.70
N ASN A 324 -2.37 11.92 -14.03
CA ASN A 324 -1.61 12.91 -14.79
C ASN A 324 -2.07 14.34 -14.47
N ALA A 325 -3.39 14.57 -14.30
CA ALA A 325 -3.91 15.88 -13.89
C ALA A 325 -3.47 16.25 -12.47
N VAL A 326 -3.48 15.29 -11.54
CA VAL A 326 -2.96 15.48 -10.18
C VAL A 326 -1.49 15.89 -10.21
N ILE A 327 -0.63 15.14 -10.93
CA ILE A 327 0.81 15.41 -11.00
C ILE A 327 1.08 16.77 -11.66
N LYS A 328 0.36 17.10 -12.75
CA LYS A 328 0.50 18.40 -13.40
C LYS A 328 0.11 19.53 -12.44
N GLU A 329 -1.01 19.41 -11.74
CA GLU A 329 -1.46 20.43 -10.80
C GLU A 329 -0.46 20.65 -9.67
N ILE A 330 0.05 19.59 -9.06
CA ILE A 330 1.10 19.69 -8.03
C ILE A 330 2.33 20.42 -8.58
N SER A 331 2.70 20.19 -9.84
CA SER A 331 3.91 20.78 -10.45
C SER A 331 3.87 22.30 -10.53
N HIS A 332 2.70 22.93 -10.42
CA HIS A 332 2.58 24.39 -10.37
C HIS A 332 3.13 24.97 -9.05
N ARG A 333 3.17 24.18 -7.97
CA ARG A 333 3.66 24.58 -6.65
C ARG A 333 4.28 23.40 -5.90
N ASP A 334 5.25 22.76 -6.50
CA ASP A 334 5.94 21.60 -5.93
C ASP A 334 7.21 21.97 -5.15
N ASN A 335 7.60 23.25 -5.16
CA ASN A 335 8.83 23.75 -4.53
C ASN A 335 10.07 22.96 -4.95
N GLY A 336 10.12 22.43 -6.19
CA GLY A 336 11.20 21.62 -6.72
C GLY A 336 11.25 20.18 -6.17
N MET A 337 10.14 19.69 -5.61
CA MET A 337 10.05 18.33 -5.06
C MET A 337 9.81 17.27 -6.14
N LEU A 338 9.11 17.63 -7.25
CA LEU A 338 8.89 16.73 -8.39
C LEU A 338 10.09 16.70 -9.33
N ASN A 339 10.42 15.51 -9.77
CA ASN A 339 11.46 15.25 -10.77
C ASN A 339 10.79 14.93 -12.12
N LEU A 340 10.35 15.97 -12.82
CA LEU A 340 9.61 15.84 -14.07
C LEU A 340 10.47 15.31 -15.24
N ASP A 341 11.78 15.36 -15.12
CA ASP A 341 12.75 14.83 -16.08
C ASP A 341 12.96 13.31 -15.99
N ASN A 342 12.36 12.66 -14.98
CA ASN A 342 12.50 11.21 -14.81
C ASN A 342 11.81 10.44 -15.93
N LEU A 343 12.54 9.47 -16.52
CA LEU A 343 12.02 8.59 -17.57
C LEU A 343 10.87 7.73 -17.02
N THR A 344 9.86 7.51 -17.85
CA THR A 344 8.77 6.57 -17.54
C THR A 344 8.76 5.40 -18.53
N VAL A 345 8.06 4.33 -18.17
CA VAL A 345 7.92 3.14 -19.01
C VAL A 345 7.24 3.43 -20.35
N SER A 346 6.47 4.54 -20.47
CA SER A 346 5.88 4.98 -21.74
C SER A 346 6.92 5.44 -22.76
N GLY A 347 8.13 5.77 -22.31
CA GLY A 347 9.21 6.30 -23.15
C GLY A 347 9.37 7.80 -23.08
N GLU A 348 8.43 8.48 -22.46
CA GLU A 348 8.43 9.91 -22.16
C GLU A 348 8.95 10.16 -20.75
N THR A 349 9.43 11.37 -20.51
CA THR A 349 9.64 11.85 -19.13
C THR A 349 8.31 12.05 -18.43
N LEU A 350 8.31 12.11 -17.11
CA LEU A 350 7.09 12.37 -16.33
C LEU A 350 6.45 13.70 -16.75
N GLY A 351 7.26 14.74 -16.98
CA GLY A 351 6.81 16.07 -17.42
C GLY A 351 6.15 16.05 -18.79
N GLU A 352 6.77 15.40 -19.79
CA GLU A 352 6.17 15.24 -21.13
C GLU A 352 4.82 14.51 -21.04
N ARG A 353 4.75 13.43 -20.24
CA ARG A 353 3.54 12.62 -20.08
C ARG A 353 2.37 13.40 -19.50
N VAL A 354 2.61 14.32 -18.57
CA VAL A 354 1.53 15.08 -17.91
C VAL A 354 1.19 16.40 -18.61
N GLN A 355 1.99 16.85 -19.55
CA GLN A 355 1.88 18.18 -20.17
C GLN A 355 0.47 18.48 -20.75
N ALA A 356 -0.13 17.50 -21.42
CA ALA A 356 -1.43 17.64 -22.07
C ALA A 356 -2.63 17.34 -21.15
N SER A 357 -2.39 17.10 -19.85
CA SER A 357 -3.45 16.73 -18.91
C SER A 357 -3.94 17.96 -18.14
N ASP A 358 -5.26 18.03 -17.90
CA ASP A 358 -5.88 19.11 -17.14
C ASP A 358 -6.92 18.56 -16.17
N ILE A 359 -7.17 19.31 -15.08
CA ILE A 359 -8.30 19.04 -14.17
C ILE A 359 -9.59 19.28 -14.95
N LYS A 360 -10.46 18.26 -14.96
CA LYS A 360 -11.78 18.32 -15.61
C LYS A 360 -12.92 18.58 -14.62
N ASP A 361 -12.65 18.37 -13.32
CA ASP A 361 -13.62 18.55 -12.23
C ASP A 361 -12.88 19.06 -10.99
N GLU A 362 -12.94 20.36 -10.74
CA GLU A 362 -12.28 21.01 -9.60
C GLU A 362 -12.96 20.70 -8.26
N SER A 363 -14.16 20.11 -8.25
CA SER A 363 -14.80 19.65 -7.01
C SER A 363 -14.19 18.32 -6.50
N VAL A 364 -13.43 17.62 -7.34
CA VAL A 364 -12.80 16.34 -7.05
C VAL A 364 -11.28 16.48 -6.89
N ILE A 365 -10.63 17.13 -7.87
CA ILE A 365 -9.21 17.48 -7.82
C ILE A 365 -9.14 19.01 -7.70
N HIS A 366 -8.75 19.50 -6.54
CA HIS A 366 -8.64 20.93 -6.28
C HIS A 366 -7.37 21.50 -6.90
N LYS A 367 -7.42 22.79 -7.25
CA LYS A 367 -6.20 23.53 -7.55
C LYS A 367 -5.36 23.75 -6.28
N VAL A 368 -4.06 23.89 -6.45
CA VAL A 368 -3.14 24.09 -5.30
C VAL A 368 -3.48 25.34 -4.47
N GLU A 369 -4.06 26.38 -5.09
CA GLU A 369 -4.52 27.58 -4.38
C GLU A 369 -5.72 27.30 -3.47
N ASN A 370 -6.57 26.35 -3.85
CA ASN A 370 -7.81 25.98 -3.16
C ASN A 370 -7.73 24.60 -2.51
N ALA A 371 -6.50 24.11 -2.22
CA ALA A 371 -6.25 22.80 -1.63
C ALA A 371 -6.98 22.61 -0.29
N TYR A 372 -7.34 21.38 0.03
CA TYR A 372 -7.89 21.00 1.34
C TYR A 372 -6.95 21.34 2.50
N SER A 373 -5.64 21.29 2.25
CA SER A 373 -4.58 21.68 3.18
C SER A 373 -3.36 22.13 2.37
N GLN A 374 -2.62 23.09 2.89
CA GLN A 374 -1.35 23.53 2.28
C GLN A 374 -0.18 22.62 2.64
N VAL A 375 -0.43 21.59 3.45
CA VAL A 375 0.52 20.52 3.81
C VAL A 375 -0.10 19.15 3.47
N GLY A 376 0.77 18.18 3.25
CA GLY A 376 0.39 16.84 2.82
C GLY A 376 -0.47 16.06 3.82
N GLY A 377 -1.08 15.00 3.34
CA GLY A 377 -2.03 14.18 4.09
C GLY A 377 -1.43 13.14 5.05
N LEU A 378 -0.09 13.04 5.13
CA LEU A 378 0.63 12.13 6.02
C LEU A 378 1.72 12.88 6.80
N ALA A 379 2.03 12.43 8.02
CA ALA A 379 3.11 12.95 8.84
C ALA A 379 3.83 11.83 9.61
N ILE A 380 5.11 12.07 9.91
CA ILE A 380 5.93 11.20 10.75
C ILE A 380 6.22 11.94 12.06
N LEU A 381 5.80 11.36 13.19
CA LEU A 381 6.08 11.95 14.50
C LEU A 381 7.31 11.27 15.11
N PHE A 382 8.09 12.05 15.87
CA PHE A 382 9.29 11.61 16.57
C PHE A 382 9.25 12.02 18.04
N GLY A 383 10.04 11.37 18.87
CA GLY A 383 10.21 11.68 20.29
C GLY A 383 10.66 10.46 21.07
N ASN A 384 10.72 10.58 22.39
CA ASN A 384 11.17 9.46 23.22
C ASN A 384 10.24 8.23 23.16
N LEU A 385 8.98 8.40 22.70
CA LEU A 385 8.05 7.29 22.48
C LEU A 385 8.24 6.62 21.11
N ALA A 386 8.75 7.34 20.13
CA ALA A 386 8.99 6.83 18.76
C ALA A 386 10.32 7.37 18.23
N GLU A 387 11.44 6.89 18.76
CA GLU A 387 12.78 7.37 18.41
C GLU A 387 13.10 7.22 16.92
N GLN A 388 12.57 6.18 16.29
CA GLN A 388 12.73 5.90 14.86
C GLN A 388 11.50 6.31 14.03
N GLY A 389 10.55 7.02 14.65
CA GLY A 389 9.36 7.56 14.04
C GLY A 389 8.12 6.68 14.16
N CYS A 390 6.98 7.31 13.94
CA CYS A 390 5.67 6.70 13.79
C CYS A 390 4.85 7.48 12.79
N VAL A 391 3.80 6.88 12.23
CA VAL A 391 3.06 7.42 11.08
C VAL A 391 1.64 7.81 11.50
N ILE A 392 1.20 8.98 11.06
CA ILE A 392 -0.19 9.43 11.19
C ILE A 392 -0.74 9.92 9.84
N LYS A 393 -1.98 9.55 9.53
CA LYS A 393 -2.74 10.10 8.40
C LYS A 393 -3.42 11.41 8.83
N THR A 394 -2.79 12.54 8.52
CA THR A 394 -3.30 13.88 8.90
C THR A 394 -4.57 14.25 8.15
N ALA A 395 -4.78 13.70 6.95
CA ALA A 395 -6.00 13.87 6.16
C ALA A 395 -7.27 13.34 6.84
N GLY A 396 -7.14 12.39 7.78
CA GLY A 396 -8.23 11.75 8.50
C GLY A 396 -8.46 12.27 9.93
N ILE A 397 -7.70 13.28 10.39
CA ILE A 397 -7.84 13.82 11.74
C ILE A 397 -9.18 14.54 11.87
N VAL A 398 -9.91 14.20 12.95
CA VAL A 398 -11.13 14.86 13.39
C VAL A 398 -10.82 15.48 14.77
N GLY A 399 -11.00 16.78 14.92
CA GLY A 399 -10.73 17.50 16.16
C GLY A 399 -9.34 18.15 16.23
N GLU A 400 -8.79 18.26 17.44
CA GLU A 400 -7.52 18.95 17.68
C GLU A 400 -6.31 18.14 17.22
N ARG A 401 -5.26 18.85 16.79
CA ARG A 401 -3.99 18.25 16.35
C ARG A 401 -2.97 18.11 17.50
N LYS A 402 -3.36 18.52 18.71
CA LYS A 402 -2.61 18.35 19.96
C LYS A 402 -3.43 17.55 20.93
N PHE A 403 -2.79 16.61 21.60
CA PHE A 403 -3.45 15.75 22.57
C PHE A 403 -2.48 15.42 23.71
N SER A 404 -3.00 15.41 24.93
CA SER A 404 -2.28 14.95 26.11
C SER A 404 -3.21 14.06 26.93
N GLY A 405 -2.82 12.82 27.19
CA GLY A 405 -3.70 11.87 27.85
C GLY A 405 -2.98 10.76 28.59
N LYS A 406 -3.74 10.01 29.39
CA LYS A 406 -3.26 8.85 30.14
C LYS A 406 -3.23 7.62 29.24
N ALA A 407 -2.12 6.89 29.27
CA ALA A 407 -2.01 5.61 28.60
C ALA A 407 -2.96 4.56 29.21
N VAL A 408 -3.66 3.85 28.34
CA VAL A 408 -4.39 2.60 28.65
C VAL A 408 -3.80 1.51 27.76
N CYS A 409 -3.01 0.61 28.34
CA CYS A 409 -2.16 -0.33 27.64
C CYS A 409 -2.82 -1.69 27.42
N PHE A 410 -2.68 -2.22 26.19
CA PHE A 410 -3.14 -3.54 25.78
C PHE A 410 -2.01 -4.25 25.02
N ASN A 411 -1.81 -5.55 25.26
CA ASN A 411 -0.75 -6.34 24.64
C ASN A 411 -1.19 -7.05 23.36
N SER A 412 -2.41 -6.80 22.91
CA SER A 412 -2.95 -7.29 21.64
C SER A 412 -4.17 -6.50 21.20
N GLN A 413 -4.52 -6.64 19.92
CA GLN A 413 -5.78 -6.12 19.38
C GLN A 413 -6.99 -6.68 20.13
N ASP A 414 -6.98 -7.99 20.43
CA ASP A 414 -8.12 -8.65 21.11
C ASP A 414 -8.34 -8.10 22.51
N GLU A 415 -7.26 -7.85 23.27
CA GLU A 415 -7.33 -7.19 24.58
C GLU A 415 -7.87 -5.76 24.46
N ALA A 416 -7.44 -5.01 23.44
CA ALA A 416 -7.92 -3.65 23.20
C ALA A 416 -9.42 -3.64 22.87
N ILE A 417 -9.89 -4.53 22.00
CA ILE A 417 -11.32 -4.68 21.67
C ILE A 417 -12.11 -4.96 22.93
N ALA A 418 -11.70 -5.94 23.74
CA ALA A 418 -12.37 -6.29 24.99
C ALA A 418 -12.39 -5.11 26.00
N GLY A 419 -11.24 -4.41 26.15
CA GLY A 419 -11.10 -3.26 27.04
C GLY A 419 -11.96 -2.06 26.62
N ILE A 420 -11.98 -1.72 25.34
CA ILE A 420 -12.82 -0.64 24.79
C ILE A 420 -14.30 -0.99 24.98
N SER A 421 -14.71 -2.21 24.64
CA SER A 421 -16.10 -2.65 24.74
C SER A 421 -16.61 -2.70 26.20
N SER A 422 -15.74 -3.06 27.16
CA SER A 422 -16.08 -3.10 28.58
C SER A 422 -16.10 -1.74 29.28
N GLY A 423 -15.70 -0.66 28.59
CA GLY A 423 -15.65 0.69 29.16
C GLY A 423 -14.38 1.00 29.95
N LYS A 424 -13.28 0.27 29.73
CA LYS A 424 -11.98 0.59 30.37
C LYS A 424 -11.36 1.90 29.80
N VAL A 425 -11.82 2.37 28.65
CA VAL A 425 -11.33 3.56 27.97
C VAL A 425 -12.32 4.69 28.10
N ASP A 426 -11.85 5.84 28.57
CA ASP A 426 -12.62 7.06 28.82
C ASP A 426 -12.10 8.24 27.98
N LYS A 427 -12.84 9.36 28.00
CA LYS A 427 -12.40 10.61 27.38
C LYS A 427 -11.06 11.08 27.96
N GLY A 428 -10.15 11.51 27.08
CA GLY A 428 -8.83 11.99 27.46
C GLY A 428 -7.78 10.88 27.56
N ASP A 429 -8.12 9.64 27.27
CA ASP A 429 -7.17 8.54 27.29
C ASP A 429 -6.40 8.40 25.96
N VAL A 430 -5.21 7.80 26.05
CA VAL A 430 -4.44 7.30 24.91
C VAL A 430 -4.44 5.78 24.96
N VAL A 431 -5.15 5.16 24.03
CA VAL A 431 -5.16 3.71 23.87
C VAL A 431 -3.84 3.27 23.25
N VAL A 432 -3.10 2.41 23.95
CA VAL A 432 -1.81 1.85 23.52
C VAL A 432 -1.98 0.38 23.19
N ILE A 433 -1.86 0.03 21.90
CA ILE A 433 -1.91 -1.37 21.43
C ILE A 433 -0.50 -1.78 21.00
N ARG A 434 0.11 -2.68 21.73
CA ARG A 434 1.52 -3.06 21.55
C ARG A 434 1.68 -4.56 21.27
N TYR A 435 2.88 -4.95 20.83
CA TYR A 435 3.19 -6.30 20.34
C TYR A 435 2.34 -6.68 19.10
N GLU A 436 2.03 -5.70 18.28
CA GLU A 436 1.38 -5.85 16.97
C GLU A 436 2.30 -5.41 15.81
N GLY A 437 3.57 -5.12 16.12
CA GLY A 437 4.60 -4.76 15.15
C GLY A 437 5.06 -5.93 14.26
N PRO A 438 6.00 -5.68 13.34
CA PRO A 438 6.49 -6.70 12.39
C PRO A 438 6.97 -7.99 13.07
N ARG A 439 7.65 -7.87 14.19
CA ARG A 439 8.21 -9.00 14.95
C ARG A 439 7.28 -9.45 16.08
N GLY A 440 6.73 -8.52 16.85
CA GLY A 440 5.95 -8.82 18.07
C GLY A 440 4.56 -9.37 17.79
N GLY A 441 3.89 -8.85 16.77
CA GLY A 441 2.66 -9.42 16.21
C GLY A 441 2.95 -9.91 14.80
N PRO A 442 3.67 -11.04 14.61
CA PRO A 442 4.40 -11.25 13.38
C PRO A 442 3.49 -11.08 12.18
N GLY A 443 3.95 -10.18 11.27
CA GLY A 443 3.14 -9.74 10.15
C GLY A 443 2.47 -8.39 10.34
N MET A 444 2.65 -7.73 11.51
CA MET A 444 2.20 -6.35 11.70
C MET A 444 0.74 -6.15 11.26
N GLN A 445 -0.19 -6.86 11.91
CA GLN A 445 -1.59 -6.91 11.48
C GLN A 445 -2.20 -5.51 11.36
N GLU A 446 -3.06 -5.35 10.36
CA GLU A 446 -3.80 -4.13 10.14
C GLU A 446 -5.08 -4.16 10.97
N MET A 447 -5.28 -3.13 11.80
CA MET A 447 -6.39 -3.06 12.76
C MET A 447 -7.42 -2.02 12.33
N LEU A 448 -8.70 -2.40 12.36
CA LEU A 448 -9.83 -1.50 12.15
C LEU A 448 -10.81 -1.53 13.32
N SER A 449 -11.05 -2.69 13.92
CA SER A 449 -12.04 -2.86 14.98
C SER A 449 -11.81 -1.94 16.19
N PRO A 450 -10.59 -1.75 16.75
CA PRO A 450 -10.38 -0.82 17.86
C PRO A 450 -10.79 0.62 17.53
N THR A 451 -10.44 1.09 16.33
CA THR A 451 -10.78 2.46 15.90
C THR A 451 -12.27 2.62 15.62
N SER A 452 -12.91 1.62 15.03
CA SER A 452 -14.36 1.62 14.79
C SER A 452 -15.16 1.60 16.11
N LEU A 453 -14.71 0.83 17.12
CA LEU A 453 -15.33 0.81 18.46
C LEU A 453 -15.20 2.16 19.18
N ILE A 454 -14.04 2.82 19.10
CA ILE A 454 -13.85 4.17 19.66
C ILE A 454 -14.82 5.16 19.00
N MET A 455 -14.93 5.12 17.67
CA MET A 455 -15.88 5.97 16.92
C MET A 455 -17.33 5.65 17.28
N GLY A 456 -17.70 4.37 17.33
CA GLY A 456 -19.06 3.93 17.69
C GLY A 456 -19.49 4.31 19.12
N ARG A 457 -18.52 4.44 20.04
CA ARG A 457 -18.79 4.95 21.41
C ARG A 457 -18.82 6.48 21.50
N GLY A 458 -18.68 7.20 20.39
CA GLY A 458 -18.65 8.67 20.37
C GLY A 458 -17.37 9.27 20.94
N LEU A 459 -16.28 8.49 21.07
CA LEU A 459 -15.01 8.91 21.67
C LEU A 459 -13.98 9.35 20.63
N GLY A 460 -14.32 9.36 19.35
CA GLY A 460 -13.36 9.56 18.25
C GLY A 460 -12.60 10.89 18.24
N ALA A 461 -13.15 11.94 18.85
CA ALA A 461 -12.48 13.23 19.03
C ALA A 461 -11.74 13.37 20.39
N ASP A 462 -12.04 12.50 21.35
CA ASP A 462 -11.61 12.61 22.74
C ASP A 462 -10.55 11.55 23.15
N VAL A 463 -10.21 10.63 22.25
CA VAL A 463 -9.27 9.53 22.51
C VAL A 463 -8.27 9.43 21.36
N ALA A 464 -6.99 9.28 21.69
CA ALA A 464 -5.95 8.94 20.73
C ALA A 464 -5.62 7.44 20.80
N LEU A 465 -5.22 6.85 19.66
CA LEU A 465 -4.74 5.47 19.58
C LEU A 465 -3.32 5.44 19.07
N ILE A 466 -2.45 4.67 19.72
CA ILE A 466 -1.08 4.43 19.27
C ILE A 466 -0.78 2.93 19.21
N THR A 467 0.02 2.51 18.23
CA THR A 467 0.41 1.10 18.08
C THR A 467 1.75 0.95 17.37
N ASP A 468 2.48 -0.11 17.70
CA ASP A 468 3.62 -0.59 16.91
C ASP A 468 3.18 -1.42 15.69
N GLY A 469 1.88 -1.78 15.62
CA GLY A 469 1.22 -2.35 14.46
C GLY A 469 0.77 -1.29 13.43
N ARG A 470 -0.32 -1.60 12.71
CA ARG A 470 -0.90 -0.73 11.68
C ARG A 470 -2.39 -0.52 11.93
N PHE A 471 -2.88 0.65 11.56
CA PHE A 471 -4.31 0.88 11.41
C PHE A 471 -4.70 0.81 9.93
N SER A 472 -5.93 0.35 9.68
CA SER A 472 -6.52 0.32 8.34
C SER A 472 -6.55 1.73 7.73
N GLY A 473 -6.41 1.81 6.41
CA GLY A 473 -6.61 3.04 5.65
C GLY A 473 -8.00 3.67 5.85
N ALA A 474 -8.99 2.89 6.33
CA ALA A 474 -10.33 3.34 6.69
C ALA A 474 -10.41 4.08 8.05
N THR A 475 -9.34 4.10 8.83
CA THR A 475 -9.31 4.69 10.18
C THR A 475 -9.44 6.21 10.15
N ARG A 476 -10.16 6.77 11.13
CA ARG A 476 -10.34 8.20 11.38
C ARG A 476 -9.86 8.56 12.79
N GLY A 477 -9.63 9.86 13.04
CA GLY A 477 -9.18 10.39 14.33
C GLY A 477 -7.66 10.34 14.52
N LEU A 478 -7.20 10.60 15.76
CA LEU A 478 -5.78 10.55 16.13
C LEU A 478 -5.31 9.10 16.28
N SER A 479 -5.04 8.45 15.15
CA SER A 479 -4.58 7.06 15.11
C SER A 479 -3.16 7.00 14.54
N ILE A 480 -2.20 6.66 15.40
CA ILE A 480 -0.76 6.69 15.15
C ILE A 480 -0.24 5.25 15.12
N GLY A 481 0.25 4.82 13.98
CA GLY A 481 0.80 3.48 13.79
C GLY A 481 2.30 3.46 13.54
N HIS A 482 2.84 2.25 13.34
CA HIS A 482 4.25 2.03 12.99
C HIS A 482 5.23 2.57 14.06
N VAL A 483 4.82 2.66 15.34
CA VAL A 483 5.71 3.14 16.40
C VAL A 483 6.98 2.30 16.42
N SER A 484 8.11 2.97 16.20
CA SER A 484 9.41 2.32 16.08
C SER A 484 10.44 2.96 17.03
N PRO A 485 11.26 2.13 17.72
CA PRO A 485 11.28 0.65 17.75
C PRO A 485 10.00 0.05 18.34
N GLU A 486 9.60 -1.14 17.84
CA GLU A 486 8.42 -1.86 18.35
C GLU A 486 8.62 -2.42 19.78
N ALA A 487 7.52 -2.77 20.46
CA ALA A 487 7.57 -3.32 21.81
C ALA A 487 8.43 -4.60 21.91
N ALA A 488 8.37 -5.50 20.94
CA ALA A 488 9.15 -6.73 20.92
C ALA A 488 10.66 -6.50 20.79
N GLU A 489 11.10 -5.34 20.31
CA GLU A 489 12.49 -4.91 20.24
C GLU A 489 12.93 -4.08 21.46
N GLY A 490 12.07 -3.94 22.47
CA GLY A 490 12.36 -3.11 23.64
C GLY A 490 12.18 -1.61 23.41
N GLY A 491 11.42 -1.24 22.38
CA GLY A 491 11.01 0.15 22.13
C GLY A 491 10.20 0.73 23.30
N MET A 492 10.17 2.06 23.42
CA MET A 492 9.50 2.75 24.52
C MET A 492 8.04 2.36 24.69
N ILE A 493 7.32 2.07 23.59
CA ILE A 493 5.94 1.62 23.63
C ILE A 493 5.77 0.35 24.49
N GLY A 494 6.79 -0.54 24.53
CA GLY A 494 6.81 -1.73 25.36
C GLY A 494 7.00 -1.46 26.87
N LEU A 495 7.54 -0.29 27.21
CA LEU A 495 7.83 0.13 28.59
C LEU A 495 6.68 0.89 29.26
N LEU A 496 5.67 1.33 28.47
CA LEU A 496 4.52 2.09 28.96
C LEU A 496 3.71 1.28 29.98
N ARG A 497 3.10 2.02 30.92
CA ARG A 497 2.17 1.50 31.93
C ARG A 497 0.87 2.29 31.91
N ASP A 498 -0.21 1.69 32.36
CA ASP A 498 -1.49 2.40 32.56
C ASP A 498 -1.24 3.64 33.43
N GLY A 499 -1.74 4.80 32.98
CA GLY A 499 -1.63 6.07 33.66
C GLY A 499 -0.43 6.95 33.28
N ASP A 500 0.55 6.45 32.48
CA ASP A 500 1.63 7.27 31.94
C ASP A 500 1.05 8.38 31.04
N ILE A 501 1.58 9.60 31.15
CA ILE A 501 1.09 10.73 30.35
C ILE A 501 1.82 10.77 29.02
N ILE A 502 1.05 10.73 27.94
CA ILE A 502 1.54 10.82 26.57
C ILE A 502 1.12 12.15 25.97
N ASP A 503 2.08 12.86 25.39
CA ASP A 503 1.88 14.10 24.65
C ASP A 503 2.06 13.86 23.13
N ILE A 504 1.10 14.36 22.35
CA ILE A 504 1.10 14.30 20.89
C ILE A 504 0.93 15.73 20.37
N ASP A 505 1.86 16.19 19.52
CA ASP A 505 1.76 17.46 18.79
C ASP A 505 2.02 17.21 17.30
N VAL A 506 0.95 17.05 16.53
CA VAL A 506 1.03 16.73 15.09
C VAL A 506 1.66 17.88 14.30
N ASP A 507 1.45 19.13 14.74
CA ASP A 507 1.98 20.32 14.05
C ASP A 507 3.48 20.48 14.25
N LYS A 508 4.01 19.97 15.37
CA LYS A 508 5.44 19.91 15.65
C LYS A 508 6.10 18.61 15.23
N TYR A 509 5.31 17.64 14.76
CA TYR A 509 5.79 16.26 14.45
C TYR A 509 6.38 15.56 15.69
N GLU A 510 5.79 15.75 16.86
CA GLU A 510 6.28 15.24 18.13
C GLU A 510 5.31 14.27 18.81
N ILE A 511 5.86 13.20 19.41
CA ILE A 511 5.16 12.28 20.30
C ILE A 511 6.11 11.87 21.44
N SER A 512 5.66 12.03 22.70
CA SER A 512 6.50 11.74 23.85
C SER A 512 5.69 11.21 25.04
N VAL A 513 6.39 10.55 25.96
CA VAL A 513 5.88 10.16 27.28
C VAL A 513 6.61 10.96 28.35
N ARG A 514 5.87 11.42 29.37
CA ARG A 514 6.42 12.16 30.51
C ARG A 514 7.02 11.21 31.54
N LEU A 515 8.19 10.67 31.26
CA LEU A 515 8.97 9.86 32.16
C LEU A 515 10.38 10.44 32.28
N SER A 516 10.99 10.36 33.46
CA SER A 516 12.40 10.74 33.62
C SER A 516 13.32 9.69 33.00
N ASP A 517 14.56 10.07 32.70
CA ASP A 517 15.56 9.16 32.16
C ASP A 517 15.86 7.99 33.13
N GLU A 518 15.80 8.28 34.45
CA GLU A 518 15.99 7.26 35.50
C GLU A 518 14.85 6.24 35.49
N GLU A 519 13.58 6.70 35.38
CA GLU A 519 12.43 5.80 35.30
C GLU A 519 12.48 4.94 34.03
N ILE A 520 12.85 5.54 32.89
CA ILE A 520 13.04 4.82 31.63
C ILE A 520 14.11 3.75 31.78
N ALA A 521 15.27 4.09 32.37
CA ALA A 521 16.36 3.16 32.59
C ALA A 521 15.94 1.99 33.52
N GLU A 522 15.22 2.31 34.61
CA GLU A 522 14.68 1.29 35.53
C GLU A 522 13.71 0.33 34.83
N ARG A 523 12.75 0.88 34.02
CA ARG A 523 11.79 0.07 33.30
C ARG A 523 12.47 -0.79 32.24
N ARG A 524 13.46 -0.25 31.53
CA ARG A 524 14.23 -0.96 30.50
C ARG A 524 15.04 -2.11 31.12
N ALA A 525 15.64 -1.92 32.30
CA ALA A 525 16.36 -2.99 33.01
C ALA A 525 15.47 -4.17 33.43
N LYS A 526 14.18 -3.92 33.68
CA LYS A 526 13.19 -4.92 34.09
C LYS A 526 12.36 -5.46 32.92
N PHE A 527 12.55 -4.92 31.72
CA PHE A 527 11.74 -5.27 30.56
C PHE A 527 11.96 -6.71 30.12
N LYS A 528 10.88 -7.40 29.86
CA LYS A 528 10.87 -8.71 29.21
C LYS A 528 9.79 -8.67 28.12
N PRO A 529 10.16 -8.92 26.86
CA PRO A 529 9.18 -8.93 25.79
C PRO A 529 8.17 -10.06 26.00
N VAL A 530 6.93 -9.80 25.58
CA VAL A 530 5.89 -10.83 25.53
C VAL A 530 6.18 -11.74 24.35
N ASP A 531 6.30 -13.03 24.60
CA ASP A 531 6.42 -14.04 23.54
C ASP A 531 5.02 -14.56 23.18
N LYS A 532 4.58 -14.24 21.97
CA LYS A 532 3.32 -14.78 21.42
C LYS A 532 3.60 -16.16 20.82
N ALA A 533 3.05 -17.21 21.42
CA ALA A 533 3.17 -18.57 20.92
C ALA A 533 2.62 -18.70 19.50
N LEU A 534 3.50 -18.94 18.52
CA LEU A 534 3.17 -19.09 17.11
C LEU A 534 3.17 -20.57 16.71
N THR A 535 2.07 -21.04 16.16
CA THR A 535 1.97 -22.38 15.58
C THR A 535 2.49 -22.44 14.14
N SER A 536 2.34 -21.33 13.39
CA SER A 536 2.76 -21.25 11.99
C SER A 536 4.28 -21.28 11.82
N ARG A 537 4.79 -22.22 11.02
CA ARG A 537 6.21 -22.29 10.66
C ARG A 537 6.65 -21.04 9.87
N TRP A 538 5.82 -20.56 8.94
CA TRP A 538 6.12 -19.38 8.14
C TRP A 538 6.21 -18.11 8.99
N LEU A 539 5.25 -17.87 9.86
CA LEU A 539 5.28 -16.70 10.74
C LEU A 539 6.48 -16.72 11.71
N ARG A 540 6.90 -17.91 12.19
CA ARG A 540 8.15 -18.03 12.99
C ARG A 540 9.41 -17.69 12.20
N GLN A 541 9.47 -18.07 10.90
CA GLN A 541 10.59 -17.68 10.03
C GLN A 541 10.59 -16.16 9.80
N TYR A 542 9.43 -15.61 9.46
CA TYR A 542 9.24 -14.17 9.26
C TYR A 542 9.67 -13.38 10.50
N GLN A 543 9.16 -13.74 11.68
CA GLN A 543 9.48 -13.09 12.96
C GLN A 543 10.99 -12.99 13.23
N LYS A 544 11.76 -14.02 12.86
CA LYS A 544 13.21 -14.07 13.10
C LYS A 544 14.00 -13.13 12.20
N LEU A 545 13.53 -12.89 10.98
CA LEU A 545 14.29 -12.22 9.93
C LEU A 545 13.78 -10.82 9.64
N VAL A 546 12.55 -10.49 10.09
CA VAL A 546 11.93 -9.21 9.75
C VAL A 546 12.59 -8.04 10.50
N THR A 547 12.83 -6.97 9.76
CA THR A 547 13.22 -5.66 10.31
C THR A 547 12.01 -4.91 10.87
N ASN A 548 12.25 -3.83 11.61
CA ASN A 548 11.15 -3.01 12.14
C ASN A 548 10.46 -2.16 11.04
N ALA A 549 9.38 -1.48 11.42
CA ALA A 549 8.57 -0.71 10.49
C ALA A 549 9.32 0.48 9.88
N SER A 550 10.21 1.15 10.61
CA SER A 550 11.03 2.26 10.11
C SER A 550 12.05 1.82 9.04
N ASN A 551 12.29 0.51 8.91
CA ASN A 551 13.10 -0.12 7.88
C ASN A 551 12.27 -0.83 6.80
N GLY A 552 10.95 -0.60 6.75
CA GLY A 552 10.05 -1.18 5.75
C GLY A 552 9.57 -2.59 6.07
N ALA A 553 9.89 -3.16 7.25
CA ALA A 553 9.53 -4.52 7.66
C ALA A 553 9.87 -5.57 6.58
N ILE A 554 11.10 -5.53 6.06
CA ILE A 554 11.63 -6.49 5.08
C ILE A 554 12.36 -7.64 5.79
N LEU A 555 12.57 -8.75 5.07
CA LEU A 555 13.40 -9.84 5.57
C LEU A 555 14.88 -9.53 5.30
N GLU A 556 15.70 -9.55 6.35
CA GLU A 556 17.15 -9.50 6.27
C GLU A 556 17.74 -10.79 6.87
N ALA A 557 18.77 -11.36 6.19
CA ALA A 557 19.47 -12.55 6.63
C ALA A 557 20.67 -12.18 7.51
#